data_765d414d9d18d8309a7a4122b3c4923e
#
_entry.id   765d414d9d18d8309a7a4122b3c4923e
#
_cell.length_a   1.000
_cell.length_b   1.000
_cell.length_c   1.000
_cell.angle_alpha   90.00
_cell.angle_beta   90.00
_cell.angle_gamma   90.00
#
_symmetry.space_group_name_H-M   'P 1'
#
loop_
_entity.id
_entity.type
_entity.pdbx_description
1 polymer ?
#
loop_
_entity_poly.entity_id
_entity_poly.type
_entity_poly.pdbx_seq_one_letter_code
_entity_poly.pdbx_strand_id
1 'polypeptide(L)'
;MQTRLLARAVGLVIASAVMVIVGGCSSLPQAPALAASPDYKYVIGPGDTVSIVVWRNPELSMVVPVRPDGKIAAPLVEDLPALGKDATTLARDIEKALSKVIRDPVVTVVVTNFVGQYAEQVRVVGEATKPQALAYKQKMTLLDVMIAVGGITDFADGNGATLLRTADGNKQYRVRIKDLIKRGDVSANVEMKPGDVLIIPQSWF
;
A
#
# COMPACT_ATOMS: atom_id res chain seq x y z
N MET A 1 29.42 62.93 -16.95
CA MET A 1 28.48 62.18 -17.79
C MET A 1 28.62 60.66 -17.54
N GLN A 2 29.75 60.11 -17.19
CA GLN A 2 30.06 58.71 -16.94
C GLN A 2 29.47 58.15 -15.64
N THR A 3 29.34 58.94 -14.58
CA THR A 3 28.79 58.48 -13.27
C THR A 3 27.30 58.13 -13.28
N ARG A 4 26.49 58.73 -14.14
CA ARG A 4 25.05 58.43 -14.30
C ARG A 4 24.76 57.16 -15.11
N LEU A 5 25.68 56.76 -15.98
CA LEU A 5 25.57 55.50 -16.76
C LEU A 5 25.88 54.27 -15.88
N LEU A 6 26.86 54.35 -14.98
CA LEU A 6 27.22 53.29 -14.05
C LEU A 6 26.11 53.03 -13.01
N ALA A 7 25.46 54.08 -12.49
CA ALA A 7 24.35 53.96 -11.56
C ALA A 7 23.11 53.27 -12.18
N ARG A 8 22.86 53.53 -13.48
CA ARG A 8 21.75 52.85 -14.22
C ARG A 8 22.04 51.38 -14.53
N ALA A 9 23.29 51.03 -14.83
CA ALA A 9 23.69 49.66 -15.07
C ALA A 9 23.63 48.79 -13.81
N VAL A 10 24.05 49.31 -12.65
CA VAL A 10 23.97 48.61 -11.35
C VAL A 10 22.52 48.43 -10.90
N GLY A 11 21.65 49.43 -11.12
CA GLY A 11 20.21 49.32 -10.82
C GLY A 11 19.50 48.27 -11.63
N LEU A 12 19.87 48.10 -12.91
CA LEU A 12 19.28 47.09 -13.80
C LEU A 12 19.71 45.65 -13.43
N VAL A 13 20.95 45.48 -13.00
CA VAL A 13 21.47 44.15 -12.57
C VAL A 13 20.86 43.72 -11.24
N ILE A 14 20.62 44.65 -10.32
CA ILE A 14 19.97 44.34 -9.02
C ILE A 14 18.49 44.04 -9.24
N ALA A 15 17.78 44.73 -10.12
CA ALA A 15 16.38 44.44 -10.48
C ALA A 15 16.22 43.06 -11.15
N SER A 16 17.20 42.64 -11.98
CA SER A 16 17.21 41.32 -12.66
C SER A 16 17.51 40.17 -11.65
N ALA A 17 18.34 40.41 -10.62
CA ALA A 17 18.66 39.40 -9.62
C ALA A 17 17.51 39.10 -8.60
N VAL A 18 16.64 40.08 -8.36
CA VAL A 18 15.48 39.92 -7.45
C VAL A 18 14.34 39.13 -8.10
N MET A 19 14.26 39.05 -9.43
CA MET A 19 13.17 38.38 -10.15
C MET A 19 13.30 36.85 -10.26
N VAL A 20 14.40 36.26 -9.79
CA VAL A 20 14.69 34.82 -9.87
C VAL A 20 14.29 34.03 -8.61
N ILE A 21 13.85 34.71 -7.52
CA ILE A 21 13.60 34.05 -6.23
C ILE A 21 12.11 33.67 -5.99
N VAL A 22 11.20 33.93 -6.92
CA VAL A 22 9.76 33.67 -6.74
C VAL A 22 9.29 32.49 -7.62
N GLY A 23 9.95 31.34 -7.50
CA GLY A 23 9.59 30.16 -8.31
C GLY A 23 9.67 28.84 -7.59
N GLY A 24 9.24 28.76 -6.31
CA GLY A 24 9.37 27.53 -5.53
C GLY A 24 8.13 27.02 -4.82
N CYS A 25 6.93 27.18 -5.39
CA CYS A 25 5.81 26.35 -4.94
C CYS A 25 5.88 25.01 -5.70
N SER A 26 6.64 24.06 -5.19
CA SER A 26 6.59 22.67 -5.69
C SER A 26 5.26 22.05 -5.23
N SER A 27 4.21 22.21 -6.03
CA SER A 27 3.01 21.42 -5.85
C SER A 27 3.35 19.96 -6.15
N LEU A 28 3.00 19.04 -5.25
CA LEU A 28 3.15 17.61 -5.49
C LEU A 28 2.45 17.24 -6.81
N PRO A 29 3.04 16.36 -7.63
CA PRO A 29 2.38 15.86 -8.83
C PRO A 29 1.11 15.11 -8.46
N GLN A 30 0.09 15.17 -9.33
CA GLN A 30 -1.10 14.36 -9.14
C GLN A 30 -0.76 12.89 -9.34
N ALA A 31 -1.39 12.02 -8.52
CA ALA A 31 -1.27 10.58 -8.71
C ALA A 31 -1.77 10.19 -10.11
N PRO A 32 -1.06 9.32 -10.84
CA PRO A 32 -1.52 8.85 -12.13
C PRO A 32 -2.87 8.13 -11.96
N ALA A 33 -3.85 8.49 -12.78
CA ALA A 33 -5.09 7.74 -12.90
C ALA A 33 -4.79 6.31 -13.36
N LEU A 34 -5.75 5.40 -13.15
CA LEU A 34 -5.72 3.96 -13.45
C LEU A 34 -4.61 3.56 -14.45
N ALA A 35 -3.49 3.06 -13.95
CA ALA A 35 -2.47 2.42 -14.76
C ALA A 35 -2.74 0.91 -14.76
N ALA A 36 -2.45 0.21 -15.85
CA ALA A 36 -2.54 -1.24 -15.88
C ALA A 36 -1.61 -1.82 -14.80
N SER A 37 -2.19 -2.36 -13.73
CA SER A 37 -1.41 -3.07 -12.71
C SER A 37 -0.96 -4.42 -13.25
N PRO A 38 0.29 -4.83 -13.02
CA PRO A 38 0.73 -6.19 -13.30
C PRO A 38 -0.11 -7.18 -12.47
N ASP A 39 -0.19 -8.44 -12.93
CA ASP A 39 -0.89 -9.49 -12.19
C ASP A 39 -0.33 -9.61 -10.77
N TYR A 40 -1.15 -9.24 -9.80
CA TYR A 40 -0.81 -9.34 -8.39
C TYR A 40 -0.98 -10.77 -7.92
N LYS A 41 0.07 -11.35 -7.33
CA LYS A 41 0.00 -12.64 -6.63
C LYS A 41 0.05 -12.39 -5.14
N TYR A 42 -1.00 -12.85 -4.45
CA TYR A 42 -1.01 -12.79 -2.99
C TYR A 42 0.13 -13.63 -2.41
N VAL A 43 0.86 -13.07 -1.50
CA VAL A 43 1.91 -13.74 -0.72
C VAL A 43 1.53 -13.73 0.76
N ILE A 44 1.73 -14.88 1.39
CA ILE A 44 1.36 -15.12 2.77
C ILE A 44 2.15 -14.22 3.71
N GLY A 45 1.45 -13.58 4.63
CA GLY A 45 2.00 -12.69 5.66
C GLY A 45 1.74 -13.19 7.09
N PRO A 46 2.42 -12.59 8.09
CA PRO A 46 2.14 -12.85 9.50
C PRO A 46 0.72 -12.45 9.86
N GLY A 47 0.03 -13.29 10.62
CA GLY A 47 -1.38 -13.08 10.99
C GLY A 47 -2.40 -13.64 10.01
N ASP A 48 -1.97 -14.07 8.82
CA ASP A 48 -2.83 -14.83 7.91
C ASP A 48 -3.27 -16.14 8.56
N THR A 49 -4.38 -16.67 8.10
CA THR A 49 -4.84 -18.00 8.49
C THR A 49 -4.85 -18.90 7.25
N VAL A 50 -4.18 -20.03 7.37
CA VAL A 50 -4.10 -21.02 6.28
C VAL A 50 -4.79 -22.31 6.69
N SER A 51 -5.63 -22.83 5.80
CA SER A 51 -6.21 -24.16 5.91
C SER A 51 -5.35 -25.12 5.12
N ILE A 52 -4.80 -26.11 5.82
CA ILE A 52 -3.98 -27.18 5.26
C ILE A 52 -4.85 -28.40 5.14
N VAL A 53 -5.01 -28.93 3.93
CA VAL A 53 -5.76 -30.16 3.66
C VAL A 53 -4.79 -31.21 3.11
N VAL A 54 -4.63 -32.31 3.86
CA VAL A 54 -3.79 -33.44 3.48
C VAL A 54 -4.70 -34.56 2.96
N TRP A 55 -4.59 -34.88 1.68
CA TRP A 55 -5.43 -35.90 1.05
C TRP A 55 -5.27 -37.26 1.71
N ARG A 56 -6.39 -37.92 2.01
CA ARG A 56 -6.47 -39.21 2.72
C ARG A 56 -5.92 -39.24 4.15
N ASN A 57 -5.54 -38.09 4.71
CA ASN A 57 -5.05 -37.97 6.09
C ASN A 57 -5.77 -36.80 6.80
N PRO A 58 -7.05 -36.93 7.11
CA PRO A 58 -7.81 -35.84 7.72
C PRO A 58 -7.27 -35.43 9.10
N GLU A 59 -6.60 -36.34 9.82
CA GLU A 59 -5.96 -36.10 11.10
C GLU A 59 -4.76 -35.15 11.03
N LEU A 60 -4.19 -34.95 9.82
CA LEU A 60 -3.13 -34.00 9.56
C LEU A 60 -3.63 -32.70 8.95
N SER A 61 -4.94 -32.67 8.60
CA SER A 61 -5.57 -31.51 8.02
C SER A 61 -6.03 -30.57 9.13
N MET A 62 -5.65 -29.28 9.06
CA MET A 62 -6.01 -28.30 10.07
C MET A 62 -5.93 -26.87 9.54
N VAL A 63 -6.51 -25.96 10.31
CA VAL A 63 -6.40 -24.51 10.10
C VAL A 63 -5.39 -23.95 11.10
N VAL A 64 -4.37 -23.26 10.60
CA VAL A 64 -3.30 -22.71 11.42
C VAL A 64 -3.07 -21.24 11.12
N PRO A 65 -2.78 -20.39 12.11
CA PRO A 65 -2.34 -19.02 11.87
C PRO A 65 -0.85 -19.00 11.47
N VAL A 66 -0.51 -18.05 10.63
CA VAL A 66 0.89 -17.70 10.38
C VAL A 66 1.40 -16.86 11.54
N ARG A 67 2.43 -17.37 12.22
CA ARG A 67 3.02 -16.73 13.39
C ARG A 67 3.67 -15.39 13.06
N PRO A 68 3.91 -14.50 14.03
CA PRO A 68 4.61 -13.23 13.81
C PRO A 68 6.02 -13.38 13.23
N ASP A 69 6.69 -14.52 13.46
CA ASP A 69 7.99 -14.85 12.86
C ASP A 69 7.87 -15.38 11.41
N GLY A 70 6.65 -15.40 10.85
CA GLY A 70 6.40 -15.83 9.47
C GLY A 70 6.40 -17.35 9.25
N LYS A 71 6.34 -18.14 10.32
CA LYS A 71 6.32 -19.60 10.26
C LYS A 71 4.94 -20.15 10.58
N ILE A 72 4.70 -21.38 10.16
CA ILE A 72 3.54 -22.20 10.55
C ILE A 72 4.03 -23.48 11.25
N ALA A 73 3.16 -24.03 12.08
CA ALA A 73 3.33 -25.36 12.65
C ALA A 73 2.05 -26.16 12.42
N ALA A 74 2.22 -27.38 11.96
CA ALA A 74 1.14 -28.36 11.74
C ALA A 74 1.60 -29.73 12.23
N PRO A 75 0.72 -30.74 12.36
CA PRO A 75 1.13 -32.08 12.76
C PRO A 75 2.25 -32.60 11.85
N LEU A 76 3.32 -33.10 12.47
CA LEU A 76 4.52 -33.61 11.82
C LEU A 76 5.32 -32.56 10.98
N VAL A 77 4.93 -31.30 11.02
CA VAL A 77 5.61 -30.20 10.32
C VAL A 77 5.81 -29.04 11.28
N GLU A 78 7.00 -28.95 11.84
CA GLU A 78 7.34 -27.90 12.80
C GLU A 78 8.10 -26.75 12.12
N ASP A 79 7.84 -25.51 12.53
CA ASP A 79 8.58 -24.29 12.15
C ASP A 79 8.82 -24.10 10.64
N LEU A 80 7.82 -24.45 9.82
CA LEU A 80 7.96 -24.29 8.37
C LEU A 80 7.78 -22.81 7.96
N PRO A 81 8.76 -22.22 7.23
CA PRO A 81 8.63 -20.86 6.74
C PRO A 81 7.47 -20.72 5.75
N ALA A 82 6.52 -19.80 6.01
CA ALA A 82 5.37 -19.49 5.17
C ALA A 82 5.42 -18.06 4.60
N LEU A 83 6.08 -17.15 5.31
CA LEU A 83 6.20 -15.74 4.93
C LEU A 83 6.75 -15.58 3.51
N GLY A 84 6.06 -14.77 2.69
CA GLY A 84 6.50 -14.44 1.34
C GLY A 84 6.25 -15.52 0.30
N LYS A 85 5.64 -16.63 0.68
CA LYS A 85 5.27 -17.72 -0.24
C LYS A 85 3.82 -17.58 -0.69
N ASP A 86 3.52 -18.04 -1.89
CA ASP A 86 2.15 -18.30 -2.31
C ASP A 86 1.63 -19.63 -1.74
N ALA A 87 0.31 -19.83 -1.78
CA ALA A 87 -0.32 -21.04 -1.23
C ALA A 87 0.19 -22.33 -1.91
N THR A 88 0.49 -22.28 -3.21
CA THR A 88 0.99 -23.43 -3.96
C THR A 88 2.39 -23.80 -3.55
N THR A 89 3.29 -22.83 -3.43
CA THR A 89 4.66 -23.05 -2.97
C THR A 89 4.68 -23.60 -1.54
N LEU A 90 3.84 -23.03 -0.66
CA LEU A 90 3.72 -23.53 0.72
C LEU A 90 3.20 -24.98 0.75
N ALA A 91 2.23 -25.33 -0.11
CA ALA A 91 1.73 -26.71 -0.21
C ALA A 91 2.85 -27.70 -0.61
N ARG A 92 3.69 -27.33 -1.60
CA ARG A 92 4.86 -28.18 -2.00
C ARG A 92 5.89 -28.34 -0.89
N ASP A 93 6.12 -27.28 -0.12
CA ASP A 93 7.03 -27.35 1.03
C ASP A 93 6.49 -28.25 2.16
N ILE A 94 5.19 -28.22 2.41
CA ILE A 94 4.54 -29.11 3.38
C ILE A 94 4.64 -30.57 2.89
N GLU A 95 4.34 -30.84 1.61
CA GLU A 95 4.49 -32.18 1.04
C GLU A 95 5.91 -32.72 1.22
N LYS A 96 6.91 -31.90 0.92
CA LYS A 96 8.32 -32.27 1.10
C LYS A 96 8.65 -32.55 2.57
N ALA A 97 8.07 -31.81 3.51
CA ALA A 97 8.27 -32.07 4.94
C ALA A 97 7.62 -33.39 5.37
N LEU A 98 6.35 -33.61 4.92
CA LEU A 98 5.57 -34.80 5.26
C LEU A 98 6.10 -36.07 4.59
N SER A 99 6.75 -35.99 3.41
CA SER A 99 7.28 -37.15 2.69
C SER A 99 8.35 -37.94 3.46
N LYS A 100 8.89 -37.36 4.54
CA LYS A 100 9.80 -38.06 5.46
C LYS A 100 9.09 -39.10 6.33
N VAL A 101 7.77 -38.95 6.51
CA VAL A 101 6.98 -39.75 7.44
C VAL A 101 5.83 -40.48 6.72
N ILE A 102 5.30 -39.89 5.64
CA ILE A 102 4.16 -40.39 4.89
C ILE A 102 4.56 -40.60 3.43
N ARG A 103 4.08 -41.70 2.85
CA ARG A 103 4.31 -41.98 1.42
C ARG A 103 3.35 -41.13 0.57
N ASP A 104 3.91 -40.45 -0.42
CA ASP A 104 3.20 -39.68 -1.47
C ASP A 104 2.11 -38.73 -0.91
N PRO A 105 2.44 -37.82 0.02
CA PRO A 105 1.48 -36.87 0.57
C PRO A 105 1.05 -35.87 -0.52
N VAL A 106 -0.27 -35.62 -0.63
CA VAL A 106 -0.82 -34.57 -1.49
C VAL A 106 -1.45 -33.51 -0.60
N VAL A 107 -0.96 -32.27 -0.70
CA VAL A 107 -1.37 -31.19 0.17
C VAL A 107 -1.98 -30.05 -0.64
N THR A 108 -3.11 -29.52 -0.15
CA THR A 108 -3.71 -28.29 -0.63
C THR A 108 -3.67 -27.27 0.50
N VAL A 109 -3.20 -26.06 0.19
CA VAL A 109 -3.20 -24.92 1.12
C VAL A 109 -4.19 -23.87 0.60
N VAL A 110 -5.08 -23.41 1.47
CA VAL A 110 -6.05 -22.36 1.18
C VAL A 110 -5.87 -21.26 2.23
N VAL A 111 -5.61 -20.03 1.81
CA VAL A 111 -5.62 -18.89 2.72
C VAL A 111 -7.07 -18.51 3.00
N THR A 112 -7.46 -18.46 4.27
CA THR A 112 -8.85 -18.20 4.69
C THR A 112 -9.05 -16.83 5.32
N ASN A 113 -8.00 -16.25 5.91
CA ASN A 113 -7.99 -14.90 6.41
C ASN A 113 -6.75 -14.18 5.87
N PHE A 114 -6.96 -13.02 5.25
CA PHE A 114 -5.95 -12.27 4.51
C PHE A 114 -5.60 -11.00 5.29
N VAL A 115 -4.54 -11.05 6.08
CA VAL A 115 -3.91 -9.88 6.70
C VAL A 115 -2.82 -9.33 5.79
N GLY A 116 -2.10 -10.21 5.13
CA GLY A 116 -1.03 -9.93 4.21
C GLY A 116 0.26 -9.45 4.89
N GLN A 117 1.29 -9.27 4.08
CA GLN A 117 2.54 -8.71 4.57
C GLN A 117 2.35 -7.24 4.94
N TYR A 118 2.93 -6.83 6.05
CA TYR A 118 2.87 -5.43 6.51
C TYR A 118 3.35 -4.42 5.46
N ALA A 119 4.34 -4.80 4.68
CA ALA A 119 4.88 -3.97 3.59
C ALA A 119 3.93 -3.82 2.39
N GLU A 120 2.91 -4.70 2.26
CA GLU A 120 1.94 -4.67 1.16
C GLU A 120 0.60 -4.05 1.56
N GLN A 121 0.38 -3.81 2.84
CA GLN A 121 -0.85 -3.19 3.31
C GLN A 121 -0.97 -1.74 2.84
N VAL A 122 -2.18 -1.34 2.43
CA VAL A 122 -2.54 0.06 2.23
C VAL A 122 -2.87 0.68 3.58
N ARG A 123 -2.12 1.69 3.98
CA ARG A 123 -2.28 2.33 5.30
C ARG A 123 -2.91 3.70 5.16
N VAL A 124 -3.92 3.96 5.98
CA VAL A 124 -4.60 5.26 6.01
C VAL A 124 -4.36 5.90 7.36
N VAL A 125 -3.84 7.12 7.35
CA VAL A 125 -3.51 7.90 8.55
C VAL A 125 -4.08 9.32 8.45
N GLY A 126 -4.30 9.95 9.59
CA GLY A 126 -4.83 11.32 9.70
C GLY A 126 -6.37 11.34 9.74
N GLU A 127 -6.98 12.33 9.07
CA GLU A 127 -8.40 12.68 9.17
C GLU A 127 -9.33 11.76 8.35
N ALA A 128 -9.11 10.45 8.38
CA ALA A 128 -10.12 9.46 7.98
C ALA A 128 -11.06 9.17 9.15
N THR A 129 -12.29 8.76 8.88
CA THR A 129 -13.26 8.41 9.94
C THR A 129 -12.77 7.23 10.78
N LYS A 130 -12.12 6.24 10.17
CA LYS A 130 -11.49 5.09 10.83
C LYS A 130 -10.11 4.83 10.23
N PRO A 131 -9.06 5.55 10.69
CA PRO A 131 -7.71 5.30 10.21
C PRO A 131 -7.30 3.86 10.52
N GLN A 132 -6.83 3.13 9.51
CA GLN A 132 -6.44 1.73 9.65
C GLN A 132 -5.54 1.27 8.51
N ALA A 133 -4.92 0.11 8.69
CA ALA A 133 -4.25 -0.64 7.64
C ALA A 133 -5.24 -1.61 6.98
N LEU A 134 -5.22 -1.66 5.66
CA LEU A 134 -6.09 -2.51 4.85
C LEU A 134 -5.23 -3.51 4.08
N ALA A 135 -5.63 -4.77 4.04
CA ALA A 135 -5.02 -5.74 3.14
C ALA A 135 -5.24 -5.28 1.68
N TYR A 136 -4.16 -5.19 0.91
CA TYR A 136 -4.28 -4.82 -0.50
C TYR A 136 -5.06 -5.87 -1.28
N LYS A 137 -5.91 -5.42 -2.18
CA LYS A 137 -6.63 -6.26 -3.14
C LYS A 137 -6.29 -5.81 -4.56
N GLN A 138 -6.14 -6.76 -5.47
CA GLN A 138 -5.87 -6.45 -6.88
C GLN A 138 -6.91 -5.45 -7.42
N LYS A 139 -6.44 -4.42 -8.12
CA LYS A 139 -7.27 -3.31 -8.67
C LYS A 139 -8.00 -2.47 -7.62
N MET A 140 -7.53 -2.49 -6.37
CA MET A 140 -8.05 -1.62 -5.32
C MET A 140 -7.84 -0.16 -5.70
N THR A 141 -8.87 0.67 -5.52
CA THR A 141 -8.85 2.09 -5.86
C THR A 141 -8.93 2.96 -4.61
N LEU A 142 -8.65 4.26 -4.76
CA LEU A 142 -8.82 5.24 -3.69
C LEU A 142 -10.26 5.25 -3.15
N LEU A 143 -11.27 5.07 -4.03
CA LEU A 143 -12.66 5.00 -3.62
C LEU A 143 -12.93 3.79 -2.71
N ASP A 144 -12.36 2.62 -3.04
CA ASP A 144 -12.49 1.41 -2.21
C ASP A 144 -11.87 1.63 -0.82
N VAL A 145 -10.71 2.29 -0.77
CA VAL A 145 -10.08 2.68 0.50
C VAL A 145 -10.98 3.60 1.29
N MET A 146 -11.57 4.63 0.67
CA MET A 146 -12.49 5.56 1.35
C MET A 146 -13.73 4.84 1.89
N ILE A 147 -14.31 3.90 1.14
CA ILE A 147 -15.42 3.08 1.61
C ILE A 147 -15.01 2.28 2.85
N ALA A 148 -13.84 1.64 2.83
CA ALA A 148 -13.36 0.79 3.93
C ALA A 148 -13.10 1.58 5.22
N VAL A 149 -12.59 2.83 5.12
CA VAL A 149 -12.31 3.68 6.28
C VAL A 149 -13.51 4.57 6.69
N GLY A 150 -14.65 4.48 5.98
CA GLY A 150 -15.85 5.27 6.27
C GLY A 150 -15.78 6.73 5.83
N GLY A 151 -14.90 7.05 4.86
CA GLY A 151 -14.70 8.40 4.35
C GLY A 151 -13.74 9.25 5.18
N ILE A 152 -13.84 10.57 5.02
CA ILE A 152 -13.04 11.57 5.74
C ILE A 152 -13.90 12.30 6.76
N THR A 153 -13.25 12.82 7.83
CA THR A 153 -13.90 13.66 8.83
C THR A 153 -14.25 15.05 8.26
N ASP A 154 -15.09 15.80 8.97
CA ASP A 154 -15.43 17.19 8.58
C ASP A 154 -14.22 18.13 8.71
N PHE A 155 -13.21 17.76 9.48
CA PHE A 155 -11.99 18.52 9.68
C PHE A 155 -10.89 18.21 8.66
N ALA A 156 -11.14 17.27 7.74
CA ALA A 156 -10.13 16.82 6.78
C ALA A 156 -9.90 17.82 5.64
N ASP A 157 -8.64 18.09 5.31
CA ASP A 157 -8.29 18.64 3.99
C ASP A 157 -8.21 17.51 2.96
N GLY A 158 -9.37 17.08 2.48
CA GLY A 158 -9.46 15.95 1.56
C GLY A 158 -8.82 16.19 0.18
N ASN A 159 -8.59 17.44 -0.24
CA ASN A 159 -7.91 17.75 -1.50
C ASN A 159 -6.41 18.08 -1.30
N GLY A 160 -5.98 18.25 -0.04
CA GLY A 160 -4.59 18.32 0.36
C GLY A 160 -4.00 16.97 0.75
N ALA A 161 -4.76 15.89 0.63
CA ALA A 161 -4.29 14.55 0.96
C ALA A 161 -3.12 14.12 0.07
N THR A 162 -2.21 13.33 0.66
CA THR A 162 -0.99 12.86 0.01
C THR A 162 -0.97 11.33 -0.02
N LEU A 163 -0.67 10.78 -1.18
CA LEU A 163 -0.39 9.36 -1.39
C LEU A 163 1.12 9.16 -1.46
N LEU A 164 1.69 8.48 -0.47
CA LEU A 164 3.09 8.06 -0.46
C LEU A 164 3.18 6.66 -1.07
N ARG A 165 3.84 6.54 -2.21
CA ARG A 165 3.99 5.29 -2.95
C ARG A 165 5.37 4.70 -2.76
N THR A 166 5.45 3.65 -1.94
CA THR A 166 6.71 2.96 -1.62
C THR A 166 7.28 2.22 -2.83
N ALA A 167 6.43 1.63 -3.65
CA ALA A 167 6.83 0.91 -4.86
C ALA A 167 7.54 1.81 -5.89
N ASP A 168 7.28 3.11 -5.90
CA ASP A 168 7.89 4.08 -6.81
C ASP A 168 9.07 4.85 -6.14
N GLY A 169 9.70 4.27 -5.10
CA GLY A 169 10.83 4.89 -4.40
C GLY A 169 10.39 6.00 -3.43
N ASN A 170 9.31 5.81 -2.71
CA ASN A 170 8.74 6.76 -1.75
C ASN A 170 8.29 8.09 -2.37
N LYS A 171 7.83 8.07 -3.60
CA LYS A 171 7.27 9.26 -4.24
C LYS A 171 5.95 9.66 -3.61
N GLN A 172 5.77 10.96 -3.49
CA GLN A 172 4.56 11.56 -2.97
C GLN A 172 3.71 12.12 -4.12
N TYR A 173 2.42 11.83 -4.08
CA TYR A 173 1.44 12.31 -5.04
C TYR A 173 0.30 13.00 -4.31
N ARG A 174 -0.21 14.07 -4.88
CA ARG A 174 -1.44 14.70 -4.39
C ARG A 174 -2.64 13.91 -4.86
N VAL A 175 -3.62 13.68 -3.97
CA VAL A 175 -4.90 13.05 -4.29
C VAL A 175 -6.07 13.94 -3.85
N ARG A 176 -7.17 13.92 -4.63
CA ARG A 176 -8.32 14.82 -4.45
C ARG A 176 -9.52 14.04 -3.90
N ILE A 177 -9.41 13.62 -2.62
CA ILE A 177 -10.45 12.80 -1.98
C ILE A 177 -11.79 13.55 -1.91
N LYS A 178 -11.79 14.84 -1.55
CA LYS A 178 -13.02 15.64 -1.43
C LYS A 178 -13.75 15.77 -2.77
N ASP A 179 -13.02 15.94 -3.88
CA ASP A 179 -13.62 15.99 -5.20
C ASP A 179 -14.21 14.63 -5.59
N LEU A 180 -13.51 13.53 -5.28
CA LEU A 180 -13.98 12.17 -5.55
C LEU A 180 -15.28 11.87 -4.81
N ILE A 181 -15.32 12.07 -3.47
CA ILE A 181 -16.43 11.57 -2.63
C ILE A 181 -17.57 12.59 -2.45
N LYS A 182 -17.29 13.89 -2.53
CA LYS A 182 -18.32 14.95 -2.33
C LYS A 182 -18.83 15.53 -3.64
N ARG A 183 -18.03 15.53 -4.71
CA ARG A 183 -18.40 16.08 -6.03
C ARG A 183 -18.60 15.01 -7.10
N GLY A 184 -18.29 13.75 -6.81
CA GLY A 184 -18.40 12.64 -7.76
C GLY A 184 -17.39 12.73 -8.93
N ASP A 185 -16.26 13.43 -8.74
CA ASP A 185 -15.22 13.53 -9.77
C ASP A 185 -14.42 12.23 -9.85
N VAL A 186 -14.87 11.32 -10.71
CA VAL A 186 -14.22 10.02 -10.93
C VAL A 186 -12.79 10.13 -11.49
N SER A 187 -12.41 11.28 -12.06
CA SER A 187 -11.04 11.50 -12.52
C SER A 187 -10.04 11.59 -11.38
N ALA A 188 -10.53 11.84 -10.15
CA ALA A 188 -9.73 11.83 -8.94
C ALA A 188 -9.55 10.43 -8.34
N ASN A 189 -10.23 9.40 -8.89
CA ASN A 189 -10.06 8.03 -8.44
C ASN A 189 -8.76 7.45 -9.01
N VAL A 190 -7.85 7.08 -8.14
CA VAL A 190 -6.54 6.53 -8.50
C VAL A 190 -6.43 5.09 -8.03
N GLU A 191 -5.68 4.27 -8.77
CA GLU A 191 -5.38 2.91 -8.36
C GLU A 191 -4.34 2.91 -7.24
N MET A 192 -4.64 2.14 -6.19
CA MET A 192 -3.73 1.91 -5.07
C MET A 192 -2.75 0.79 -5.42
N LYS A 193 -1.54 0.88 -4.91
CA LYS A 193 -0.53 -0.18 -5.03
C LYS A 193 -0.21 -0.78 -3.66
N PRO A 194 0.31 -2.02 -3.61
CA PRO A 194 0.77 -2.61 -2.35
C PRO A 194 1.78 -1.69 -1.65
N GLY A 195 1.60 -1.49 -0.35
CA GLY A 195 2.46 -0.65 0.47
C GLY A 195 2.20 0.86 0.39
N ASP A 196 1.17 1.30 -0.33
CA ASP A 196 0.80 2.72 -0.38
C ASP A 196 0.37 3.24 1.01
N VAL A 197 0.74 4.47 1.31
CA VAL A 197 0.31 5.17 2.54
C VAL A 197 -0.47 6.41 2.14
N LEU A 198 -1.74 6.46 2.53
CA LEU A 198 -2.61 7.60 2.35
C LEU A 198 -2.59 8.48 3.60
N ILE A 199 -2.14 9.71 3.47
CA ILE A 199 -2.05 10.69 4.54
C ILE A 199 -3.10 11.77 4.30
N ILE A 200 -4.04 11.91 5.23
CA ILE A 200 -5.13 12.88 5.13
C ILE A 200 -4.89 13.94 6.21
N PRO A 201 -4.40 15.13 5.84
CA PRO A 201 -4.14 16.18 6.81
C PRO A 201 -5.43 16.82 7.32
N GLN A 202 -5.32 17.45 8.47
CA GLN A 202 -6.39 18.32 9.00
C GLN A 202 -6.45 19.61 8.20
N SER A 203 -7.66 20.09 7.96
CA SER A 203 -7.90 21.45 7.45
C SER A 203 -7.62 22.48 8.55
N TRP A 204 -6.93 23.55 8.22
CA TRP A 204 -6.65 24.62 9.18
C TRP A 204 -7.83 25.59 9.36
N PHE A 205 -8.90 25.43 8.57
CA PHE A 205 -10.11 26.29 8.65
C PHE A 205 -11.38 25.53 8.21
#